data_a4559073dd473364117224cd82f4f193
#
_entry.id   a4559073dd473364117224cd82f4f193
#
_cell.length_a   1.000
_cell.length_b   1.000
_cell.length_c   1.000
_cell.angle_alpha   90.00
_cell.angle_beta   90.00
_cell.angle_gamma   90.00
#
_symmetry.space_group_name_H-M   'P 1'
#
loop_
_entity.id
_entity.type
_entity.pdbx_description
1 polymer ?
#
loop_
_entity_poly.entity_id
_entity_poly.type
_entity_poly.pdbx_seq_one_letter_code
_entity_poly.pdbx_strand_id
1 'polypeptide(L)'
;MPGPYKLTRRCSHPLIPQEYIQEVVRRNDIEEVIGQYVQLRRRGRTLSGLCPFHNEKTPSFVVYPDTQSFYCFGCGAAGDVINFVRRYNNLGYVESVKQLASRAGMPLPEEDDRESRARQRLLEINRCAARYFYEQLNAKTPEAAMARRYWKEKRGLSDAAIRRFGLGYAPEDFVGLLHYLKRRGFSESELENSGLIKRSAKGNLYDIFRHRVMVPIIDVRGAIIAFGGRVLDDSKPKYINSPETMVYHKSRTLFALNVAKKSASKRYILCEGYMDVISMHEAGFDTAVCACGTALTAEQVKLLSEYADEVILSYDSDEAGQKATERSLGLFANSPVKVSVLSYQGAKDPDEFIKKYGRDRFEMLLNGTANPTEFQLKKAKAKYDLRSDDGRLSYIREAIDILTQRDVSPTARDVYAGRLADETGVAKQAILSQMQGAARAADRRSYRKEQRELTKTDNAADIRLSYTQGGDNALGAAKAGRQLVAALLQNPDEIAYVRPKLDLGWIPEDEIRQAVQVIYRCADQQLPLNATTLGQLLDEKTFSTVSQLQAMNHDIRLQRQDVDMYLDRLQNAKPLAETVKGMSDGELTDFFANLGRKKGARPADADADE
;
A
#
# COMPACT_ATOMS: atom_id res chain seq x y z
N MET A 1 -9.60 -21.56 33.76
CA MET A 1 -9.13 -22.16 32.50
C MET A 1 -9.61 -21.28 31.36
N PRO A 2 -8.78 -20.54 30.63
CA PRO A 2 -9.17 -19.89 29.39
C PRO A 2 -9.01 -20.90 28.25
N GLY A 3 -10.07 -21.03 27.44
CA GLY A 3 -10.18 -21.96 26.31
C GLY A 3 -9.25 -21.58 25.13
N PRO A 4 -9.04 -22.50 24.17
CA PRO A 4 -8.05 -22.36 23.13
C PRO A 4 -8.43 -21.25 22.13
N TYR A 5 -7.49 -20.37 21.87
CA TYR A 5 -7.56 -19.38 20.80
C TYR A 5 -7.87 -20.04 19.46
N LYS A 6 -9.02 -19.73 18.90
CA LYS A 6 -9.38 -20.09 17.53
C LYS A 6 -8.46 -19.36 16.57
N LEU A 7 -7.50 -20.08 16.01
CA LEU A 7 -6.73 -19.69 14.84
C LEU A 7 -7.68 -19.54 13.64
N THR A 8 -8.07 -18.32 13.32
CA THR A 8 -8.85 -18.00 12.15
C THR A 8 -7.95 -17.72 10.95
N ARG A 9 -8.31 -18.41 9.87
CA ARG A 9 -7.90 -18.24 8.47
C ARG A 9 -6.52 -18.77 8.08
N ARG A 10 -6.52 -20.06 7.74
CA ARG A 10 -5.64 -20.63 6.71
C ARG A 10 -5.88 -19.84 5.42
N CYS A 11 -4.87 -19.13 4.93
CA CYS A 11 -4.78 -18.77 3.52
C CYS A 11 -4.56 -20.08 2.76
N SER A 12 -5.64 -20.68 2.24
CA SER A 12 -5.56 -21.80 1.31
C SER A 12 -5.21 -21.25 -0.07
N HIS A 13 -3.92 -21.00 -0.31
CA HIS A 13 -3.42 -20.94 -1.66
C HIS A 13 -3.26 -22.38 -2.14
N PRO A 14 -3.63 -22.74 -3.38
CA PRO A 14 -3.31 -24.05 -3.94
C PRO A 14 -1.80 -24.18 -3.90
N LEU A 15 -1.34 -25.19 -3.21
CA LEU A 15 0.08 -25.42 -2.94
C LEU A 15 0.74 -25.90 -4.23
N ILE A 16 1.38 -24.96 -4.97
CA ILE A 16 2.46 -25.41 -5.85
C ILE A 16 3.44 -26.16 -4.95
N PRO A 17 3.82 -27.40 -5.30
CA PRO A 17 4.72 -28.19 -4.46
C PRO A 17 5.96 -27.38 -4.09
N GLN A 18 6.35 -27.42 -2.82
CA GLN A 18 7.50 -26.66 -2.31
C GLN A 18 8.77 -26.96 -3.10
N GLU A 19 8.96 -28.21 -3.46
CA GLU A 19 10.08 -28.69 -4.29
C GLU A 19 10.08 -28.04 -5.67
N TYR A 20 8.91 -27.85 -6.27
CA TYR A 20 8.80 -27.16 -7.56
C TYR A 20 9.17 -25.67 -7.45
N ILE A 21 8.72 -25.00 -6.40
CA ILE A 21 9.05 -23.59 -6.14
C ILE A 21 10.55 -23.42 -5.94
N GLN A 22 11.19 -24.33 -5.17
CA GLN A 22 12.63 -24.32 -4.97
C GLN A 22 13.39 -24.53 -6.27
N GLU A 23 12.93 -25.42 -7.13
CA GLU A 23 13.53 -25.65 -8.45
C GLU A 23 13.36 -24.44 -9.37
N VAL A 24 12.21 -23.77 -9.34
CA VAL A 24 11.99 -22.51 -10.08
C VAL A 24 12.96 -21.44 -9.60
N VAL A 25 13.13 -21.25 -8.29
CA VAL A 25 14.09 -20.28 -7.74
C VAL A 25 15.52 -20.65 -8.14
N ARG A 26 15.90 -21.92 -8.01
CA ARG A 26 17.24 -22.41 -8.35
C ARG A 26 17.63 -22.16 -9.83
N ARG A 27 16.65 -22.28 -10.74
CA ARG A 27 16.87 -22.05 -12.19
C ARG A 27 16.77 -20.59 -12.63
N ASN A 28 16.40 -19.70 -11.73
CA ASN A 28 16.28 -18.29 -12.01
C ASN A 28 17.22 -17.50 -11.09
N ASP A 29 18.49 -17.40 -11.49
CA ASP A 29 19.47 -16.60 -10.75
C ASP A 29 18.99 -15.16 -10.60
N ILE A 30 19.07 -14.63 -9.37
CA ILE A 30 18.53 -13.32 -9.03
C ILE A 30 19.25 -12.17 -9.74
N GLU A 31 20.57 -12.29 -9.95
CA GLU A 31 21.37 -11.31 -10.69
C GLU A 31 20.90 -11.24 -12.16
N GLU A 32 20.71 -12.41 -12.79
CA GLU A 32 20.25 -12.49 -14.18
C GLU A 32 18.82 -11.97 -14.37
N VAL A 33 17.92 -12.32 -13.45
CA VAL A 33 16.52 -11.88 -13.56
C VAL A 33 16.40 -10.39 -13.32
N ILE A 34 16.97 -9.87 -12.24
CA ILE A 34 16.91 -8.45 -11.90
C ILE A 34 17.69 -7.60 -12.89
N GLY A 35 18.82 -8.09 -13.40
CA GLY A 35 19.64 -7.40 -14.38
C GLY A 35 18.93 -7.08 -15.71
N GLN A 36 17.81 -7.76 -16.02
CA GLN A 36 16.98 -7.44 -17.19
C GLN A 36 16.16 -6.15 -16.99
N TYR A 37 15.94 -5.74 -15.76
CA TYR A 37 15.08 -4.61 -15.40
C TYR A 37 15.83 -3.45 -14.76
N VAL A 38 16.97 -3.73 -14.11
CA VAL A 38 17.77 -2.77 -13.35
C VAL A 38 19.22 -2.83 -13.79
N GLN A 39 19.82 -1.67 -14.08
CA GLN A 39 21.28 -1.60 -14.31
C GLN A 39 22.01 -1.83 -12.99
N LEU A 40 22.55 -3.02 -12.81
CA LEU A 40 23.31 -3.41 -11.63
C LEU A 40 24.81 -3.14 -11.81
N ARG A 41 25.44 -2.63 -10.75
CA ARG A 41 26.91 -2.44 -10.68
C ARG A 41 27.45 -3.24 -9.52
N ARG A 42 28.48 -4.06 -9.79
CA ARG A 42 29.11 -4.89 -8.77
C ARG A 42 29.86 -4.05 -7.73
N ARG A 43 29.63 -4.34 -6.46
CA ARG A 43 30.35 -3.76 -5.32
C ARG A 43 30.77 -4.89 -4.38
N GLY A 44 32.00 -5.38 -4.57
CA GLY A 44 32.49 -6.54 -3.84
C GLY A 44 31.66 -7.79 -4.15
N ARG A 45 31.00 -8.36 -3.12
CA ARG A 45 30.16 -9.57 -3.23
C ARG A 45 28.68 -9.25 -3.56
N THR A 46 28.30 -8.00 -3.57
CA THR A 46 26.94 -7.56 -3.85
C THR A 46 26.84 -6.75 -5.14
N LEU A 47 25.60 -6.54 -5.64
CA LEU A 47 25.36 -5.65 -6.75
C LEU A 47 24.41 -4.54 -6.29
N SER A 48 24.61 -3.31 -6.78
CA SER A 48 23.78 -2.17 -6.45
C SER A 48 23.27 -1.48 -7.70
N GLY A 49 22.05 -0.91 -7.63
CA GLY A 49 21.41 -0.16 -8.70
C GLY A 49 20.36 0.80 -8.17
N LEU A 50 19.73 1.55 -9.07
CA LEU A 50 18.57 2.37 -8.73
C LEU A 50 17.36 1.46 -8.50
N CYS A 51 16.59 1.73 -7.46
CA CYS A 51 15.44 0.90 -7.12
C CYS A 51 14.32 1.05 -8.16
N PRO A 52 13.76 -0.07 -8.66
CA PRO A 52 12.65 -0.01 -9.60
C PRO A 52 11.29 0.21 -8.91
N PHE A 53 11.25 0.24 -7.57
CA PHE A 53 10.02 0.32 -6.78
C PHE A 53 9.77 1.71 -6.18
N HIS A 54 10.75 2.62 -6.24
CA HIS A 54 10.59 4.03 -5.84
C HIS A 54 11.57 4.90 -6.62
N ASN A 55 11.27 6.17 -6.72
CA ASN A 55 12.12 7.13 -7.44
C ASN A 55 13.29 7.60 -6.57
N GLU A 56 14.52 7.39 -7.06
CA GLU A 56 15.74 7.80 -6.38
C GLU A 56 16.83 8.22 -7.37
N LYS A 57 17.76 9.06 -6.92
CA LYS A 57 18.93 9.50 -7.73
C LYS A 57 20.21 8.80 -7.31
N THR A 58 20.24 8.23 -6.12
CA THR A 58 21.39 7.51 -5.55
C THR A 58 21.02 6.06 -5.35
N PRO A 59 21.89 5.09 -5.81
CA PRO A 59 21.56 3.67 -5.71
C PRO A 59 21.38 3.21 -4.25
N SER A 60 20.18 2.76 -3.90
CA SER A 60 19.87 2.15 -2.60
C SER A 60 19.36 0.71 -2.71
N PHE A 61 19.20 0.21 -3.93
CA PHE A 61 18.78 -1.16 -4.21
C PHE A 61 20.00 -2.08 -4.30
N VAL A 62 20.03 -3.12 -3.46
CA VAL A 62 21.15 -4.05 -3.37
C VAL A 62 20.67 -5.47 -3.62
N VAL A 63 21.39 -6.20 -4.48
CA VAL A 63 21.18 -7.62 -4.76
C VAL A 63 22.31 -8.41 -4.12
N TYR A 64 21.97 -9.50 -3.45
CA TYR A 64 22.86 -10.42 -2.76
C TYR A 64 22.86 -11.78 -3.48
N PRO A 65 23.79 -12.03 -4.41
CA PRO A 65 23.86 -13.29 -5.15
C PRO A 65 24.04 -14.51 -4.25
N ASP A 66 24.83 -14.39 -3.19
CA ASP A 66 25.12 -15.49 -2.26
C ASP A 66 23.87 -16.01 -1.54
N THR A 67 22.91 -15.12 -1.21
CA THR A 67 21.64 -15.45 -0.53
C THR A 67 20.45 -15.45 -1.46
N GLN A 68 20.65 -15.22 -2.76
CA GLN A 68 19.59 -15.11 -3.77
C GLN A 68 18.44 -14.19 -3.32
N SER A 69 18.81 -13.00 -2.79
CA SER A 69 17.86 -12.04 -2.24
C SER A 69 18.20 -10.61 -2.67
N PHE A 70 17.22 -9.71 -2.53
CA PHE A 70 17.45 -8.27 -2.70
C PHE A 70 16.88 -7.49 -1.53
N TYR A 71 17.45 -6.32 -1.29
CA TYR A 71 16.93 -5.34 -0.34
C TYR A 71 17.13 -3.91 -0.85
N CYS A 72 16.12 -3.05 -0.67
CA CYS A 72 16.23 -1.63 -0.96
C CYS A 72 16.26 -0.82 0.34
N PHE A 73 17.37 -0.14 0.60
CA PHE A 73 17.54 0.70 1.80
C PHE A 73 16.70 1.99 1.77
N GLY A 74 16.17 2.39 0.59
CA GLY A 74 15.32 3.56 0.45
C GLY A 74 13.85 3.31 0.79
N CYS A 75 13.25 2.24 0.25
CA CYS A 75 11.81 1.97 0.42
C CYS A 75 11.49 0.68 1.19
N GLY A 76 12.51 -0.08 1.66
CA GLY A 76 12.32 -1.33 2.39
C GLY A 76 11.83 -2.52 1.55
N ALA A 77 11.79 -2.39 0.22
CA ALA A 77 11.43 -3.51 -0.65
C ALA A 77 12.47 -4.64 -0.54
N ALA A 78 12.01 -5.85 -0.26
CA ALA A 78 12.87 -7.00 -0.02
C ALA A 78 12.28 -8.29 -0.60
N GLY A 79 13.12 -9.30 -0.79
CA GLY A 79 12.66 -10.64 -1.16
C GLY A 79 13.64 -11.42 -2.02
N ASP A 80 13.14 -12.55 -2.55
CA ASP A 80 13.79 -13.39 -3.54
C ASP A 80 13.38 -13.00 -4.98
N VAL A 81 13.79 -13.79 -5.95
CA VAL A 81 13.45 -13.60 -7.36
C VAL A 81 11.92 -13.61 -7.61
N ILE A 82 11.16 -14.45 -6.87
CA ILE A 82 9.70 -14.51 -7.00
C ILE A 82 9.08 -13.21 -6.50
N ASN A 83 9.52 -12.71 -5.34
CA ASN A 83 9.05 -11.46 -4.76
C ASN A 83 9.41 -10.25 -5.64
N PHE A 84 10.57 -10.27 -6.30
CA PHE A 84 10.96 -9.24 -7.26
C PHE A 84 9.99 -9.22 -8.45
N VAL A 85 9.78 -10.35 -9.13
CA VAL A 85 8.89 -10.47 -10.28
C VAL A 85 7.45 -10.12 -9.90
N ARG A 86 7.00 -10.60 -8.74
CA ARG A 86 5.68 -10.27 -8.19
C ARG A 86 5.46 -8.77 -8.05
N ARG A 87 6.43 -8.07 -7.45
CA ARG A 87 6.34 -6.61 -7.23
C ARG A 87 6.53 -5.83 -8.52
N TYR A 88 7.49 -6.22 -9.35
CA TYR A 88 7.81 -5.50 -10.58
C TYR A 88 6.69 -5.61 -11.61
N ASN A 89 6.15 -6.82 -11.83
CA ASN A 89 5.10 -7.09 -12.81
C ASN A 89 3.67 -6.99 -12.21
N ASN A 90 3.54 -6.59 -10.94
CA ASN A 90 2.26 -6.50 -10.22
C ASN A 90 1.42 -7.79 -10.32
N LEU A 91 2.07 -8.94 -10.16
CA LEU A 91 1.48 -10.27 -10.28
C LEU A 91 1.11 -10.85 -8.91
N GLY A 92 0.21 -11.83 -8.91
CA GLY A 92 0.02 -12.74 -7.78
C GLY A 92 1.23 -13.67 -7.59
N TYR A 93 1.35 -14.31 -6.41
CA TYR A 93 2.47 -15.21 -6.11
C TYR A 93 2.55 -16.37 -7.12
N VAL A 94 1.43 -17.05 -7.37
CA VAL A 94 1.33 -18.18 -8.32
C VAL A 94 1.68 -17.76 -9.74
N GLU A 95 1.19 -16.60 -10.18
CA GLU A 95 1.48 -16.05 -11.51
C GLU A 95 2.97 -15.73 -11.68
N SER A 96 3.63 -15.24 -10.62
CA SER A 96 5.07 -14.98 -10.63
C SER A 96 5.89 -16.25 -10.72
N VAL A 97 5.49 -17.30 -9.98
CA VAL A 97 6.13 -18.63 -10.09
C VAL A 97 5.97 -19.19 -11.51
N LYS A 98 4.78 -19.09 -12.10
CA LYS A 98 4.53 -19.53 -13.49
C LYS A 98 5.38 -18.77 -14.51
N GLN A 99 5.53 -17.47 -14.36
CA GLN A 99 6.35 -16.67 -15.25
C GLN A 99 7.84 -17.09 -15.18
N LEU A 100 8.35 -17.30 -13.97
CA LEU A 100 9.72 -17.75 -13.76
C LEU A 100 9.93 -19.20 -14.24
N ALA A 101 8.94 -20.07 -14.04
CA ALA A 101 8.97 -21.44 -14.57
C ALA A 101 9.00 -21.44 -16.11
N SER A 102 8.18 -20.63 -16.75
CA SER A 102 8.19 -20.46 -18.21
C SER A 102 9.53 -19.93 -18.71
N ARG A 103 10.13 -18.95 -18.02
CA ARG A 103 11.47 -18.45 -18.33
C ARG A 103 12.54 -19.54 -18.27
N ALA A 104 12.45 -20.41 -17.28
CA ALA A 104 13.38 -21.53 -17.07
C ALA A 104 13.08 -22.76 -17.93
N GLY A 105 12.09 -22.70 -18.83
CA GLY A 105 11.66 -23.85 -19.64
C GLY A 105 11.10 -25.03 -18.81
N MET A 106 10.63 -24.77 -17.61
CA MET A 106 10.06 -25.80 -16.74
C MET A 106 8.59 -26.06 -17.11
N PRO A 107 8.16 -27.33 -17.25
CA PRO A 107 6.76 -27.63 -17.39
C PRO A 107 6.06 -27.21 -16.09
N LEU A 108 4.93 -26.51 -16.24
CA LEU A 108 4.10 -26.20 -15.08
C LEU A 108 3.64 -27.50 -14.42
N PRO A 109 3.63 -27.62 -13.07
CA PRO A 109 3.00 -28.74 -12.43
C PRO A 109 1.59 -28.86 -13.00
N GLU A 110 1.11 -30.08 -13.20
CA GLU A 110 -0.31 -30.29 -13.47
C GLU A 110 -1.06 -29.59 -12.34
N GLU A 111 -1.58 -28.42 -12.65
CA GLU A 111 -2.29 -27.62 -11.65
C GLU A 111 -3.38 -28.49 -11.04
N ASP A 112 -3.62 -28.25 -9.75
CA ASP A 112 -4.96 -28.44 -9.25
C ASP A 112 -5.83 -27.51 -10.09
N ASP A 113 -6.29 -28.06 -11.21
CA ASP A 113 -7.05 -27.46 -12.29
C ASP A 113 -8.34 -26.75 -11.77
N ARG A 114 -8.59 -26.91 -10.47
CA ARG A 114 -9.76 -26.39 -9.76
C ARG A 114 -9.74 -24.89 -9.58
N GLU A 115 -8.61 -24.26 -9.19
CA GLU A 115 -8.61 -22.79 -8.97
C GLU A 115 -8.60 -22.05 -10.30
N SER A 116 -7.82 -22.51 -11.26
CA SER A 116 -7.83 -21.98 -12.62
C SER A 116 -9.20 -22.11 -13.26
N ARG A 117 -9.83 -23.29 -13.12
CA ARG A 117 -11.22 -23.53 -13.57
C ARG A 117 -12.21 -22.66 -12.81
N ALA A 118 -12.10 -22.56 -11.49
CA ALA A 118 -12.98 -21.73 -10.67
C ALA A 118 -12.88 -20.25 -11.09
N ARG A 119 -11.65 -19.75 -11.33
CA ARG A 119 -11.42 -18.39 -11.86
C ARG A 119 -12.07 -18.20 -13.23
N GLN A 120 -11.88 -19.15 -14.14
CA GLN A 120 -12.48 -19.12 -15.46
C GLN A 120 -14.01 -19.13 -15.41
N ARG A 121 -14.57 -20.03 -14.57
CA ARG A 121 -16.02 -20.12 -14.34
C ARG A 121 -16.58 -18.81 -13.78
N LEU A 122 -15.88 -18.17 -12.86
CA LEU A 122 -16.30 -16.90 -12.28
C LEU A 122 -16.31 -15.76 -13.32
N LEU A 123 -15.29 -15.68 -14.17
CA LEU A 123 -15.28 -14.72 -15.30
C LEU A 123 -16.41 -15.00 -16.30
N GLU A 124 -16.74 -16.27 -16.53
CA GLU A 124 -17.86 -16.66 -17.39
C GLU A 124 -19.21 -16.26 -16.76
N ILE A 125 -19.39 -16.46 -15.46
CA ILE A 125 -20.58 -15.99 -14.71
C ILE A 125 -20.73 -14.48 -14.87
N ASN A 126 -19.66 -13.70 -14.64
CA ASN A 126 -19.69 -12.26 -14.80
C ASN A 126 -20.04 -11.83 -16.22
N ARG A 127 -19.48 -12.49 -17.23
CA ARG A 127 -19.83 -12.23 -18.64
C ARG A 127 -21.30 -12.51 -18.94
N CYS A 128 -21.84 -13.63 -18.42
CA CYS A 128 -23.25 -13.96 -18.56
C CYS A 128 -24.16 -12.96 -17.83
N ALA A 129 -23.77 -12.53 -16.63
CA ALA A 129 -24.49 -11.52 -15.85
C ALA A 129 -24.50 -10.16 -16.57
N ALA A 130 -23.38 -9.72 -17.12
CA ALA A 130 -23.32 -8.47 -17.90
C ALA A 130 -24.25 -8.53 -19.12
N ARG A 131 -24.27 -9.67 -19.81
CA ARG A 131 -25.20 -9.89 -20.93
C ARG A 131 -26.65 -9.83 -20.45
N TYR A 132 -26.99 -10.48 -19.35
CA TYR A 132 -28.33 -10.41 -18.76
C TYR A 132 -28.74 -8.97 -18.47
N PHE A 133 -27.91 -8.20 -17.75
CA PHE A 133 -28.22 -6.81 -17.42
C PHE A 133 -28.36 -5.92 -18.65
N TYR A 134 -27.56 -6.15 -19.69
CA TYR A 134 -27.69 -5.44 -20.96
C TYR A 134 -28.98 -5.82 -21.71
N GLU A 135 -29.37 -7.10 -21.74
CA GLU A 135 -30.62 -7.57 -22.30
C GLU A 135 -31.82 -6.99 -21.55
N GLN A 136 -31.76 -6.93 -20.20
CA GLN A 136 -32.81 -6.32 -19.37
C GLN A 136 -32.95 -4.82 -19.63
N LEU A 137 -31.86 -4.08 -19.84
CA LEU A 137 -31.92 -2.67 -20.23
C LEU A 137 -32.68 -2.46 -21.55
N ASN A 138 -32.56 -3.39 -22.50
CA ASN A 138 -33.17 -3.33 -23.79
C ASN A 138 -34.54 -4.03 -23.88
N ALA A 139 -35.04 -4.56 -22.77
CA ALA A 139 -36.35 -5.19 -22.71
C ALA A 139 -37.49 -4.17 -22.96
N LYS A 140 -38.64 -4.66 -23.47
CA LYS A 140 -39.83 -3.84 -23.70
C LYS A 140 -40.72 -3.75 -22.45
N THR A 141 -40.12 -3.39 -21.30
CA THR A 141 -40.84 -3.21 -20.03
C THR A 141 -40.79 -1.75 -19.57
N PRO A 142 -41.77 -1.28 -18.75
CA PRO A 142 -41.78 0.08 -18.22
C PRO A 142 -40.52 0.41 -17.43
N GLU A 143 -40.03 -0.54 -16.63
CA GLU A 143 -38.83 -0.40 -15.78
C GLU A 143 -37.57 -0.25 -16.63
N ALA A 144 -37.45 -1.06 -17.70
CA ALA A 144 -36.35 -0.92 -18.67
C ALA A 144 -36.39 0.43 -19.38
N ALA A 145 -37.61 0.92 -19.73
CA ALA A 145 -37.78 2.25 -20.31
C ALA A 145 -37.33 3.36 -19.31
N MET A 146 -37.63 3.21 -18.02
CA MET A 146 -37.16 4.12 -16.97
C MET A 146 -35.64 4.10 -16.85
N ALA A 147 -34.99 2.92 -16.86
CA ALA A 147 -33.54 2.77 -16.84
C ALA A 147 -32.87 3.40 -18.07
N ARG A 148 -33.45 3.22 -19.27
CA ARG A 148 -32.96 3.88 -20.49
C ARG A 148 -33.09 5.40 -20.44
N ARG A 149 -34.22 5.94 -19.93
CA ARG A 149 -34.39 7.39 -19.70
C ARG A 149 -33.36 7.93 -18.72
N TYR A 150 -33.07 7.19 -17.65
CA TYR A 150 -32.02 7.57 -16.72
C TYR A 150 -30.66 7.75 -17.43
N TRP A 151 -30.24 6.79 -18.26
CA TRP A 151 -28.97 6.87 -18.98
C TRP A 151 -28.97 8.00 -20.03
N LYS A 152 -30.03 8.09 -20.84
CA LYS A 152 -30.10 9.02 -21.97
C LYS A 152 -30.45 10.45 -21.58
N GLU A 153 -31.48 10.64 -20.76
CA GLU A 153 -32.00 11.98 -20.44
C GLU A 153 -31.34 12.56 -19.20
N LYS A 154 -31.29 11.79 -18.09
CA LYS A 154 -30.70 12.29 -16.83
C LYS A 154 -29.19 12.35 -16.87
N ARG A 155 -28.53 11.39 -17.53
CA ARG A 155 -27.07 11.35 -17.64
C ARG A 155 -26.55 11.91 -18.94
N GLY A 156 -27.37 11.99 -20.00
CA GLY A 156 -26.99 12.55 -21.29
C GLY A 156 -26.10 11.63 -22.11
N LEU A 157 -26.15 10.31 -21.88
CA LEU A 157 -25.25 9.36 -22.54
C LEU A 157 -25.77 8.94 -23.90
N SER A 158 -24.88 8.86 -24.87
CA SER A 158 -25.13 8.29 -26.18
C SER A 158 -25.29 6.76 -26.13
N ASP A 159 -25.94 6.18 -27.16
CA ASP A 159 -25.97 4.73 -27.33
C ASP A 159 -24.57 4.12 -27.51
N ALA A 160 -23.63 4.89 -28.02
CA ALA A 160 -22.23 4.49 -28.16
C ALA A 160 -21.57 4.32 -26.79
N ALA A 161 -21.76 5.26 -25.85
CA ALA A 161 -21.24 5.16 -24.49
C ALA A 161 -21.91 4.01 -23.72
N ILE A 162 -23.24 3.85 -23.83
CA ILE A 162 -23.97 2.75 -23.20
C ILE A 162 -23.39 1.40 -23.64
N ARG A 163 -23.12 1.22 -24.93
CA ARG A 163 -22.49 0.00 -25.47
C ARG A 163 -21.01 -0.12 -25.05
N ARG A 164 -20.25 0.97 -25.12
CA ARG A 164 -18.80 0.98 -24.80
C ARG A 164 -18.53 0.54 -23.36
N PHE A 165 -19.37 0.98 -22.41
CA PHE A 165 -19.26 0.62 -21.00
C PHE A 165 -20.09 -0.62 -20.63
N GLY A 166 -20.87 -1.18 -21.56
CA GLY A 166 -21.71 -2.34 -21.30
C GLY A 166 -22.78 -2.09 -20.25
N LEU A 167 -23.32 -0.84 -20.20
CA LEU A 167 -24.27 -0.43 -19.18
C LEU A 167 -25.55 -1.26 -19.25
N GLY A 168 -26.13 -1.59 -18.10
CA GLY A 168 -27.26 -2.49 -18.00
C GLY A 168 -28.30 -2.03 -16.98
N TYR A 169 -29.26 -2.93 -16.76
CA TYR A 169 -30.31 -2.78 -15.74
C TYR A 169 -30.55 -4.10 -15.02
N ALA A 170 -30.63 -4.09 -13.73
CA ALA A 170 -31.06 -5.20 -12.88
C ALA A 170 -32.52 -4.95 -12.49
N PRO A 171 -33.47 -5.79 -12.93
CA PRO A 171 -34.89 -5.66 -12.57
C PRO A 171 -35.15 -5.77 -11.07
N GLU A 172 -36.35 -5.45 -10.64
CA GLU A 172 -36.80 -5.60 -9.24
C GLU A 172 -37.18 -7.06 -8.91
N ASP A 173 -36.60 -8.01 -9.59
CA ASP A 173 -36.79 -9.45 -9.36
C ASP A 173 -35.75 -9.98 -8.38
N PHE A 174 -36.15 -10.81 -7.45
CA PHE A 174 -35.28 -11.39 -6.44
C PHE A 174 -34.42 -12.55 -6.97
N VAL A 175 -34.83 -13.19 -8.04
CA VAL A 175 -34.24 -14.46 -8.54
C VAL A 175 -34.05 -14.50 -10.06
N GLY A 176 -34.24 -13.38 -10.75
CA GLY A 176 -34.18 -13.32 -12.21
C GLY A 176 -32.81 -13.68 -12.77
N LEU A 177 -31.74 -13.07 -12.22
CA LEU A 177 -30.37 -13.38 -12.58
C LEU A 177 -30.00 -14.82 -12.13
N LEU A 178 -30.41 -15.24 -10.94
CA LEU A 178 -30.21 -16.58 -10.41
C LEU A 178 -30.74 -17.63 -11.40
N HIS A 179 -32.00 -17.49 -11.82
CA HIS A 179 -32.63 -18.43 -12.77
C HIS A 179 -31.94 -18.39 -14.15
N TYR A 180 -31.55 -17.20 -14.62
CA TYR A 180 -30.84 -17.04 -15.87
C TYR A 180 -29.48 -17.76 -15.87
N LEU A 181 -28.73 -17.67 -14.77
CA LEU A 181 -27.43 -18.32 -14.61
C LEU A 181 -27.56 -19.83 -14.37
N LYS A 182 -28.54 -20.29 -13.57
CA LYS A 182 -28.82 -21.73 -13.37
C LYS A 182 -29.15 -22.44 -14.69
N ARG A 183 -29.94 -21.83 -15.57
CA ARG A 183 -30.23 -22.37 -16.92
C ARG A 183 -28.99 -22.51 -17.81
N ARG A 184 -27.88 -21.84 -17.48
CA ARG A 184 -26.58 -21.97 -18.17
C ARG A 184 -25.63 -22.96 -17.51
N GLY A 185 -26.11 -23.74 -16.53
CA GLY A 185 -25.36 -24.82 -15.91
C GLY A 185 -24.37 -24.37 -14.82
N PHE A 186 -24.60 -23.19 -14.21
CA PHE A 186 -23.82 -22.78 -13.04
C PHE A 186 -24.44 -23.32 -11.76
N SER A 187 -23.60 -23.90 -10.91
CA SER A 187 -24.01 -24.44 -9.60
C SER A 187 -24.26 -23.32 -8.58
N GLU A 188 -25.05 -23.59 -7.53
CA GLU A 188 -25.33 -22.63 -6.46
C GLU A 188 -24.05 -22.14 -5.79
N SER A 189 -23.08 -23.02 -5.54
CA SER A 189 -21.80 -22.65 -4.94
C SER A 189 -20.99 -21.69 -5.81
N GLU A 190 -20.94 -21.92 -7.14
CA GLU A 190 -20.29 -21.00 -8.06
C GLU A 190 -20.98 -19.63 -8.07
N LEU A 191 -22.32 -19.61 -8.00
CA LEU A 191 -23.11 -18.38 -7.99
C LEU A 191 -22.93 -17.57 -6.69
N GLU A 192 -22.88 -18.23 -5.54
CA GLU A 192 -22.57 -17.57 -4.26
C GLU A 192 -21.14 -16.99 -4.26
N ASN A 193 -20.17 -17.76 -4.75
CA ASN A 193 -18.77 -17.31 -4.85
C ASN A 193 -18.58 -16.16 -5.84
N SER A 194 -19.51 -15.98 -6.78
CA SER A 194 -19.48 -14.84 -7.72
C SER A 194 -19.77 -13.50 -7.05
N GLY A 195 -20.37 -13.50 -5.86
CA GLY A 195 -20.81 -12.28 -5.20
C GLY A 195 -21.96 -11.55 -5.93
N LEU A 196 -22.65 -12.22 -6.86
CA LEU A 196 -23.87 -11.72 -7.52
C LEU A 196 -25.12 -12.27 -6.86
N ILE A 197 -25.02 -13.45 -6.29
CA ILE A 197 -26.09 -14.16 -5.59
C ILE A 197 -25.70 -14.31 -4.12
N LYS A 198 -26.67 -14.19 -3.24
CA LYS A 198 -26.47 -14.33 -1.79
C LYS A 198 -27.52 -15.26 -1.21
N ARG A 199 -27.15 -15.98 -0.15
CA ARG A 199 -28.08 -16.82 0.62
C ARG A 199 -28.66 -16.04 1.79
N SER A 200 -29.97 -16.06 1.91
CA SER A 200 -30.70 -15.46 3.04
C SER A 200 -30.55 -16.29 4.31
N ALA A 201 -30.89 -15.74 5.47
CA ALA A 201 -30.93 -16.48 6.73
C ALA A 201 -31.88 -17.70 6.72
N LYS A 202 -32.89 -17.68 5.83
CA LYS A 202 -33.84 -18.80 5.61
C LYS A 202 -33.32 -19.84 4.60
N GLY A 203 -32.08 -19.69 4.09
CA GLY A 203 -31.47 -20.60 3.13
C GLY A 203 -31.78 -20.33 1.66
N ASN A 204 -32.66 -19.37 1.33
CA ASN A 204 -33.03 -19.05 -0.04
C ASN A 204 -31.97 -18.18 -0.72
N LEU A 205 -31.65 -18.51 -1.98
CA LEU A 205 -30.77 -17.69 -2.82
C LEU A 205 -31.53 -16.52 -3.43
N TYR A 206 -30.84 -15.36 -3.54
CA TYR A 206 -31.41 -14.17 -4.15
C TYR A 206 -30.33 -13.30 -4.82
N ASP A 207 -30.76 -12.50 -5.80
CA ASP A 207 -29.92 -11.56 -6.54
C ASP A 207 -29.53 -10.37 -5.65
N ILE A 208 -28.23 -10.02 -5.61
CA ILE A 208 -27.75 -8.87 -4.84
C ILE A 208 -28.19 -7.55 -5.48
N PHE A 209 -28.11 -7.47 -6.82
CA PHE A 209 -28.47 -6.30 -7.56
C PHE A 209 -29.94 -6.38 -7.99
N ARG A 210 -30.76 -5.46 -7.51
CA ARG A 210 -32.20 -5.33 -7.82
C ARG A 210 -32.56 -3.86 -7.96
N HIS A 211 -33.42 -3.55 -8.92
CA HIS A 211 -33.88 -2.20 -9.22
C HIS A 211 -32.75 -1.18 -9.36
N ARG A 212 -31.69 -1.58 -10.12
CA ARG A 212 -30.49 -0.75 -10.26
C ARG A 212 -30.03 -0.66 -11.71
N VAL A 213 -29.56 0.52 -12.08
CA VAL A 213 -28.72 0.64 -13.29
C VAL A 213 -27.35 0.05 -13.00
N MET A 214 -26.82 -0.73 -13.94
CA MET A 214 -25.64 -1.56 -13.75
C MET A 214 -24.46 -1.07 -14.58
N VAL A 215 -23.30 -1.07 -13.93
CA VAL A 215 -22.02 -0.68 -14.52
C VAL A 215 -21.04 -1.84 -14.36
N PRO A 216 -20.68 -2.55 -15.43
CA PRO A 216 -19.63 -3.58 -15.37
C PRO A 216 -18.27 -2.96 -15.04
N ILE A 217 -17.52 -3.59 -14.14
CA ILE A 217 -16.14 -3.27 -13.83
C ILE A 217 -15.26 -4.22 -14.62
N ILE A 218 -14.43 -3.66 -15.49
CA ILE A 218 -13.63 -4.40 -16.46
C ILE A 218 -12.16 -4.19 -16.11
N ASP A 219 -11.42 -5.30 -16.02
CA ASP A 219 -9.98 -5.25 -15.73
C ASP A 219 -9.17 -4.74 -16.94
N VAL A 220 -7.88 -4.49 -16.72
CA VAL A 220 -6.97 -4.01 -17.78
C VAL A 220 -6.85 -4.97 -18.98
N ARG A 221 -7.19 -6.24 -18.83
CA ARG A 221 -7.16 -7.26 -19.88
C ARG A 221 -8.47 -7.32 -20.68
N GLY A 222 -9.53 -6.64 -20.20
CA GLY A 222 -10.85 -6.60 -20.82
C GLY A 222 -11.84 -7.63 -20.26
N ALA A 223 -11.51 -8.33 -19.18
CA ALA A 223 -12.41 -9.26 -18.54
C ALA A 223 -13.36 -8.51 -17.56
N ILE A 224 -14.64 -8.90 -17.55
CA ILE A 224 -15.61 -8.37 -16.58
C ILE A 224 -15.39 -9.08 -15.25
N ILE A 225 -14.95 -8.32 -14.24
CA ILE A 225 -14.54 -8.87 -12.95
C ILE A 225 -15.52 -8.57 -11.82
N ALA A 226 -16.36 -7.54 -11.96
CA ALA A 226 -17.32 -7.11 -10.95
C ALA A 226 -18.37 -6.17 -11.54
N PHE A 227 -19.26 -5.67 -10.69
CA PHE A 227 -20.31 -4.72 -11.04
C PHE A 227 -20.47 -3.64 -9.98
N GLY A 228 -20.80 -2.42 -10.42
CA GLY A 228 -21.41 -1.38 -9.63
C GLY A 228 -22.90 -1.27 -9.98
N GLY A 229 -23.75 -1.02 -8.97
CA GLY A 229 -25.18 -0.82 -9.17
C GLY A 229 -25.69 0.42 -8.45
N ARG A 230 -26.41 1.32 -9.16
CA ARG A 230 -27.01 2.51 -8.60
C ARG A 230 -28.53 2.40 -8.64
N VAL A 231 -29.21 2.70 -7.54
CA VAL A 231 -30.69 2.76 -7.51
C VAL A 231 -31.24 3.83 -8.44
N LEU A 232 -32.43 3.59 -8.95
CA LEU A 232 -33.18 4.56 -9.78
C LEU A 232 -34.06 5.50 -8.95
N ASP A 233 -34.35 5.11 -7.73
CA ASP A 233 -35.13 5.84 -6.73
C ASP A 233 -34.23 6.40 -5.59
N ASP A 234 -34.85 6.83 -4.49
CA ASP A 234 -34.16 7.36 -3.31
C ASP A 234 -33.82 6.28 -2.25
N SER A 235 -33.96 5.00 -2.62
CA SER A 235 -33.64 3.90 -1.70
C SER A 235 -32.14 3.87 -1.35
N LYS A 236 -31.83 3.40 -0.15
CA LYS A 236 -30.45 3.30 0.36
C LYS A 236 -30.01 1.83 0.44
N PRO A 237 -28.76 1.55 0.18
CA PRO A 237 -27.68 2.46 -0.21
C PRO A 237 -27.78 2.86 -1.70
N LYS A 238 -27.45 4.12 -2.02
CA LYS A 238 -27.50 4.70 -3.37
C LYS A 238 -26.66 3.90 -4.36
N TYR A 239 -25.45 3.50 -3.96
CA TYR A 239 -24.54 2.64 -4.72
C TYR A 239 -24.22 1.38 -3.94
N ILE A 240 -24.11 0.25 -4.65
CA ILE A 240 -23.51 -0.98 -4.16
C ILE A 240 -22.52 -1.49 -5.20
N ASN A 241 -21.45 -2.12 -4.73
CA ASN A 241 -20.46 -2.80 -5.57
C ASN A 241 -20.42 -4.28 -5.22
N SER A 242 -19.99 -5.10 -6.18
CA SER A 242 -19.68 -6.50 -5.90
C SER A 242 -18.74 -6.60 -4.69
N PRO A 243 -18.88 -7.64 -3.85
CA PRO A 243 -17.89 -7.96 -2.83
C PRO A 243 -16.55 -8.36 -3.45
N GLU A 244 -15.51 -8.48 -2.63
CA GLU A 244 -14.25 -9.09 -3.03
C GLU A 244 -14.46 -10.53 -3.51
N THR A 245 -13.78 -10.91 -4.59
CA THR A 245 -13.79 -12.28 -5.13
C THR A 245 -12.38 -12.65 -5.58
N MET A 246 -12.15 -13.90 -6.00
CA MET A 246 -10.84 -14.31 -6.52
C MET A 246 -10.43 -13.58 -7.83
N VAL A 247 -11.36 -12.89 -8.50
CA VAL A 247 -11.09 -12.11 -9.72
C VAL A 247 -11.21 -10.60 -9.51
N TYR A 248 -11.72 -10.14 -8.38
CA TYR A 248 -11.96 -8.72 -8.11
C TYR A 248 -11.41 -8.29 -6.76
N HIS A 249 -10.44 -7.38 -6.80
CA HIS A 249 -9.85 -6.73 -5.64
C HIS A 249 -10.00 -5.22 -5.77
N LYS A 250 -10.84 -4.62 -4.91
CA LYS A 250 -11.14 -3.17 -4.95
C LYS A 250 -9.87 -2.33 -4.82
N SER A 251 -8.96 -2.75 -3.95
CA SER A 251 -7.70 -2.05 -3.70
C SER A 251 -6.71 -2.04 -4.88
N ARG A 252 -6.94 -2.87 -5.90
CA ARG A 252 -6.05 -3.04 -7.06
C ARG A 252 -6.73 -2.77 -8.40
N THR A 253 -8.00 -2.34 -8.37
CA THR A 253 -8.80 -2.14 -9.58
C THR A 253 -9.10 -0.66 -9.77
N LEU A 254 -8.89 -0.17 -10.99
CA LEU A 254 -9.31 1.15 -11.43
C LEU A 254 -10.36 1.00 -12.54
N PHE A 255 -11.52 1.65 -12.36
CA PHE A 255 -12.58 1.67 -13.35
C PHE A 255 -12.15 2.42 -14.61
N ALA A 256 -12.50 1.92 -15.77
CA ALA A 256 -12.21 2.43 -17.12
C ALA A 256 -10.72 2.45 -17.51
N LEU A 257 -9.79 1.91 -16.70
CA LEU A 257 -8.38 1.84 -17.09
C LEU A 257 -8.17 0.98 -18.35
N ASN A 258 -9.00 -0.04 -18.59
CA ASN A 258 -8.99 -0.84 -19.82
C ASN A 258 -9.26 -0.01 -21.08
N VAL A 259 -9.96 1.09 -20.95
CA VAL A 259 -10.25 2.05 -22.03
C VAL A 259 -9.15 3.12 -22.06
N ALA A 260 -8.87 3.74 -20.93
CA ALA A 260 -7.94 4.85 -20.79
C ALA A 260 -6.52 4.49 -21.27
N LYS A 261 -6.04 3.27 -21.01
CA LYS A 261 -4.73 2.79 -21.48
C LYS A 261 -4.55 2.77 -23.00
N LYS A 262 -5.64 2.85 -23.78
CA LYS A 262 -5.60 2.87 -25.24
C LYS A 262 -5.45 4.30 -25.80
N SER A 263 -5.62 5.31 -24.97
CA SER A 263 -5.42 6.70 -25.34
C SER A 263 -3.94 6.98 -25.63
N ALA A 264 -3.69 7.85 -26.59
CA ALA A 264 -2.34 8.37 -26.85
C ALA A 264 -1.85 9.32 -25.75
N SER A 265 -2.78 9.93 -25.00
CA SER A 265 -2.46 10.81 -23.90
C SER A 265 -2.00 10.03 -22.69
N LYS A 266 -0.92 10.49 -22.06
CA LYS A 266 -0.39 10.00 -20.78
C LYS A 266 -0.82 10.87 -19.60
N ARG A 267 -1.76 11.78 -19.82
CA ARG A 267 -2.34 12.68 -18.82
C ARG A 267 -3.69 12.11 -18.40
N TYR A 268 -3.74 11.48 -17.21
CA TYR A 268 -4.93 10.80 -16.72
C TYR A 268 -5.73 11.68 -15.78
N ILE A 269 -7.06 11.52 -15.78
CA ILE A 269 -7.98 12.26 -14.92
C ILE A 269 -8.55 11.27 -13.90
N LEU A 270 -8.22 11.46 -12.63
CA LEU A 270 -8.69 10.61 -11.53
C LEU A 270 -9.93 11.24 -10.90
N CYS A 271 -11.10 10.66 -11.15
CA CYS A 271 -12.41 11.07 -10.66
C CYS A 271 -12.79 10.33 -9.38
N GLU A 272 -13.87 10.79 -8.70
CA GLU A 272 -14.37 10.17 -7.49
C GLU A 272 -15.19 8.91 -7.79
N GLY A 273 -16.07 8.95 -8.80
CA GLY A 273 -16.99 7.86 -9.12
C GLY A 273 -17.10 7.49 -10.59
N TYR A 274 -17.72 6.32 -10.85
CA TYR A 274 -17.87 5.86 -12.25
C TYR A 274 -18.80 6.72 -13.07
N MET A 275 -19.71 7.47 -12.45
CA MET A 275 -20.61 8.33 -13.23
C MET A 275 -19.84 9.49 -13.82
N ASP A 276 -18.90 10.08 -13.04
CA ASP A 276 -18.03 11.15 -13.52
C ASP A 276 -17.13 10.65 -14.65
N VAL A 277 -16.53 9.47 -14.47
CA VAL A 277 -15.70 8.84 -15.50
C VAL A 277 -16.49 8.62 -16.79
N ILE A 278 -17.70 8.04 -16.71
CA ILE A 278 -18.52 7.78 -17.91
C ILE A 278 -18.91 9.09 -18.61
N SER A 279 -19.31 10.14 -17.84
CA SER A 279 -19.60 11.47 -18.39
C SER A 279 -18.39 12.12 -19.03
N MET A 280 -17.21 11.96 -18.43
CA MET A 280 -15.96 12.44 -19.00
C MET A 280 -15.63 11.76 -20.33
N HIS A 281 -15.77 10.44 -20.39
CA HIS A 281 -15.57 9.69 -21.64
C HIS A 281 -16.59 10.08 -22.72
N GLU A 282 -17.85 10.35 -22.35
CA GLU A 282 -18.87 10.86 -23.27
C GLU A 282 -18.47 12.22 -23.84
N ALA A 283 -17.89 13.08 -23.02
CA ALA A 283 -17.38 14.38 -23.43
C ALA A 283 -16.04 14.32 -24.21
N GLY A 284 -15.47 13.09 -24.40
CA GLY A 284 -14.24 12.88 -25.18
C GLY A 284 -12.95 12.91 -24.35
N PHE A 285 -13.02 12.90 -23.01
CA PHE A 285 -11.87 12.79 -22.12
C PHE A 285 -11.64 11.31 -21.77
N ASP A 286 -10.99 10.59 -22.67
CA ASP A 286 -10.87 9.13 -22.69
C ASP A 286 -9.81 8.57 -21.72
N THR A 287 -9.13 9.43 -20.96
CA THR A 287 -8.17 9.06 -19.91
C THR A 287 -8.73 9.16 -18.49
N ALA A 288 -10.04 9.41 -18.34
CA ALA A 288 -10.69 9.44 -17.06
C ALA A 288 -10.79 8.04 -16.44
N VAL A 289 -10.46 7.93 -15.14
CA VAL A 289 -10.50 6.70 -14.35
C VAL A 289 -10.97 7.00 -12.92
N CYS A 290 -11.43 5.99 -12.17
CA CYS A 290 -11.67 6.17 -10.73
C CYS A 290 -11.42 4.89 -9.94
N ALA A 291 -11.29 5.02 -8.62
CA ALA A 291 -11.33 3.90 -7.69
C ALA A 291 -12.74 3.29 -7.62
N CYS A 292 -12.83 1.99 -7.32
CA CYS A 292 -14.10 1.26 -7.33
C CYS A 292 -14.82 1.30 -5.98
N GLY A 293 -15.27 2.48 -5.54
CA GLY A 293 -16.09 2.65 -4.33
C GLY A 293 -15.30 2.49 -3.03
N THR A 294 -14.00 2.73 -3.08
CA THR A 294 -13.10 2.84 -1.92
C THR A 294 -12.25 4.09 -2.08
N ALA A 295 -11.63 4.56 -0.98
CA ALA A 295 -10.56 5.55 -1.10
C ALA A 295 -9.43 4.99 -1.97
N LEU A 296 -8.71 5.88 -2.66
CA LEU A 296 -7.52 5.52 -3.45
C LEU A 296 -6.50 4.78 -2.58
N THR A 297 -5.84 3.77 -3.14
CA THR A 297 -4.83 2.95 -2.45
C THR A 297 -3.45 3.11 -3.08
N ALA A 298 -2.40 2.71 -2.36
CA ALA A 298 -1.04 2.72 -2.87
C ALA A 298 -0.86 1.78 -4.09
N GLU A 299 -1.56 0.64 -4.10
CA GLU A 299 -1.55 -0.30 -5.23
C GLU A 299 -2.21 0.30 -6.47
N GLN A 300 -3.29 1.07 -6.31
CA GLN A 300 -3.94 1.76 -7.42
C GLN A 300 -3.06 2.90 -7.96
N VAL A 301 -2.37 3.64 -7.09
CA VAL A 301 -1.38 4.64 -7.49
C VAL A 301 -0.25 4.00 -8.28
N LYS A 302 0.29 2.87 -7.80
CA LYS A 302 1.31 2.11 -8.52
C LYS A 302 0.82 1.67 -9.90
N LEU A 303 -0.38 1.08 -9.96
CA LEU A 303 -0.98 0.65 -11.23
C LEU A 303 -1.16 1.83 -12.21
N LEU A 304 -1.63 2.98 -11.71
CA LEU A 304 -1.82 4.17 -12.55
C LEU A 304 -0.47 4.72 -13.07
N SER A 305 0.58 4.64 -12.25
CA SER A 305 1.94 5.08 -12.61
C SER A 305 2.57 4.27 -13.77
N GLU A 306 2.05 3.08 -14.06
CA GLU A 306 2.50 2.28 -15.22
C GLU A 306 1.98 2.84 -16.55
N TYR A 307 0.92 3.66 -16.51
CA TYR A 307 0.23 4.17 -17.71
C TYR A 307 0.31 5.68 -17.85
N ALA A 308 0.46 6.43 -16.76
CA ALA A 308 0.34 7.88 -16.70
C ALA A 308 1.69 8.57 -16.39
N ASP A 309 2.00 9.63 -17.15
CA ASP A 309 3.08 10.56 -16.83
C ASP A 309 2.57 11.71 -15.93
N GLU A 310 1.29 12.06 -16.06
CA GLU A 310 0.61 13.06 -15.23
C GLU A 310 -0.78 12.56 -14.81
N VAL A 311 -1.13 12.77 -13.54
CA VAL A 311 -2.46 12.51 -12.98
C VAL A 311 -3.08 13.81 -12.49
N ILE A 312 -4.28 14.11 -12.98
CA ILE A 312 -5.09 15.25 -12.55
C ILE A 312 -6.15 14.72 -11.57
N LEU A 313 -6.07 15.14 -10.31
CA LEU A 313 -7.09 14.84 -9.31
C LEU A 313 -8.32 15.72 -9.57
N SER A 314 -9.45 15.08 -9.86
CA SER A 314 -10.71 15.69 -10.29
C SER A 314 -11.84 15.18 -9.38
N TYR A 315 -11.75 15.49 -8.08
CA TYR A 315 -12.71 15.09 -7.06
C TYR A 315 -13.76 16.19 -6.83
N ASP A 316 -14.83 15.85 -6.12
CA ASP A 316 -15.91 16.78 -5.78
C ASP A 316 -15.35 18.01 -5.03
N SER A 317 -15.98 19.16 -5.22
CA SER A 317 -15.54 20.42 -4.60
C SER A 317 -15.97 20.55 -3.12
N ASP A 318 -16.73 19.60 -2.58
CA ASP A 318 -17.17 19.57 -1.18
C ASP A 318 -16.03 19.18 -0.21
N GLU A 319 -16.30 19.23 1.08
CA GLU A 319 -15.31 18.94 2.12
C GLU A 319 -14.78 17.49 2.05
N ALA A 320 -15.63 16.54 1.65
CA ALA A 320 -15.25 15.13 1.51
C ALA A 320 -14.28 14.94 0.35
N GLY A 321 -14.56 15.55 -0.82
CA GLY A 321 -13.67 15.53 -1.99
C GLY A 321 -12.34 16.25 -1.74
N GLN A 322 -12.34 17.36 -0.98
CA GLN A 322 -11.10 18.03 -0.57
C GLN A 322 -10.23 17.14 0.33
N LYS A 323 -10.82 16.44 1.30
CA LYS A 323 -10.11 15.46 2.15
C LYS A 323 -9.60 14.27 1.33
N ALA A 324 -10.36 13.82 0.32
CA ALA A 324 -9.95 12.78 -0.60
C ALA A 324 -8.75 13.24 -1.47
N THR A 325 -8.77 14.48 -1.95
CA THR A 325 -7.65 15.11 -2.68
C THR A 325 -6.37 15.10 -1.83
N GLU A 326 -6.42 15.55 -0.58
CA GLU A 326 -5.26 15.57 0.32
C GLU A 326 -4.67 14.19 0.57
N ARG A 327 -5.54 13.21 0.86
CA ARG A 327 -5.11 11.81 1.02
C ARG A 327 -4.43 11.28 -0.24
N SER A 328 -5.00 11.58 -1.41
CA SER A 328 -4.45 11.16 -2.70
C SER A 328 -3.09 11.81 -2.97
N LEU A 329 -2.93 13.11 -2.69
CA LEU A 329 -1.63 13.79 -2.79
C LEU A 329 -0.56 13.12 -1.91
N GLY A 330 -0.92 12.70 -0.69
CA GLY A 330 -0.02 11.95 0.19
C GLY A 330 0.41 10.60 -0.38
N LEU A 331 -0.49 9.89 -1.07
CA LEU A 331 -0.17 8.61 -1.72
C LEU A 331 0.75 8.78 -2.94
N PHE A 332 0.59 9.88 -3.70
CA PHE A 332 1.43 10.19 -4.85
C PHE A 332 2.78 10.81 -4.49
N ALA A 333 3.03 11.23 -3.25
CA ALA A 333 4.26 11.92 -2.85
C ALA A 333 5.55 11.13 -3.16
N ASN A 334 5.48 9.79 -3.15
CA ASN A 334 6.59 8.90 -3.49
C ASN A 334 6.47 8.29 -4.91
N SER A 335 5.52 8.77 -5.72
CA SER A 335 5.32 8.29 -7.10
C SER A 335 6.11 9.15 -8.09
N PRO A 336 6.62 8.57 -9.19
CA PRO A 336 7.29 9.34 -10.24
C PRO A 336 6.32 10.19 -11.08
N VAL A 337 5.02 10.02 -10.90
CA VAL A 337 3.97 10.66 -11.69
C VAL A 337 3.77 12.11 -11.25
N LYS A 338 3.75 13.03 -12.20
CA LYS A 338 3.38 14.42 -11.94
C LYS A 338 1.91 14.48 -11.52
N VAL A 339 1.60 15.19 -10.44
CA VAL A 339 0.23 15.36 -9.96
C VAL A 339 -0.22 16.80 -10.08
N SER A 340 -1.44 16.99 -10.55
CA SER A 340 -2.12 18.30 -10.62
C SER A 340 -3.51 18.18 -10.00
N VAL A 341 -4.04 19.29 -9.49
CA VAL A 341 -5.36 19.34 -8.86
C VAL A 341 -6.28 20.23 -9.67
N LEU A 342 -7.46 19.72 -9.97
CA LEU A 342 -8.53 20.47 -10.62
C LEU A 342 -9.46 21.06 -9.56
N SER A 343 -9.82 22.32 -9.73
CA SER A 343 -10.77 23.00 -8.85
C SER A 343 -11.90 23.58 -9.70
N TYR A 344 -13.13 23.21 -9.37
CA TYR A 344 -14.32 23.68 -10.07
C TYR A 344 -14.82 24.98 -9.46
N GLN A 345 -15.12 25.97 -10.31
CA GLN A 345 -15.84 27.18 -9.91
C GLN A 345 -17.24 27.12 -10.51
N GLY A 346 -18.26 27.21 -9.67
CA GLY A 346 -19.67 27.23 -10.09
C GLY A 346 -20.24 25.88 -10.48
N ALA A 347 -19.54 24.77 -10.17
CA ALA A 347 -20.02 23.39 -10.30
C ALA A 347 -19.49 22.54 -9.14
N LYS A 348 -20.19 21.45 -8.84
CA LYS A 348 -19.85 20.56 -7.74
C LYS A 348 -18.84 19.49 -8.16
N ASP A 349 -19.04 18.93 -9.34
CA ASP A 349 -18.32 17.80 -9.88
C ASP A 349 -18.05 17.98 -11.39
N PRO A 350 -17.24 17.12 -12.04
CA PRO A 350 -16.93 17.23 -13.47
C PRO A 350 -18.16 17.06 -14.37
N ASP A 351 -19.10 16.20 -14.00
CA ASP A 351 -20.34 15.98 -14.78
C ASP A 351 -21.18 17.26 -14.84
N GLU A 352 -21.40 17.92 -13.69
CA GLU A 352 -22.12 19.20 -13.63
C GLU A 352 -21.37 20.30 -14.40
N PHE A 353 -20.04 20.38 -14.25
CA PHE A 353 -19.25 21.39 -14.94
C PHE A 353 -19.36 21.27 -16.46
N ILE A 354 -19.20 20.06 -17.00
CA ILE A 354 -19.28 19.83 -18.44
C ILE A 354 -20.68 20.12 -18.96
N LYS A 355 -21.73 19.73 -18.26
CA LYS A 355 -23.13 20.02 -18.63
C LYS A 355 -23.42 21.52 -18.65
N LYS A 356 -22.86 22.27 -17.73
CA LYS A 356 -23.11 23.71 -17.57
C LYS A 356 -22.28 24.58 -18.51
N TYR A 357 -21.01 24.25 -18.68
CA TYR A 357 -20.04 25.10 -19.35
C TYR A 357 -19.47 24.50 -20.65
N GLY A 358 -19.74 23.25 -20.94
CA GLY A 358 -19.31 22.56 -22.15
C GLY A 358 -17.88 21.99 -22.08
N ARG A 359 -17.56 21.19 -23.09
CA ARG A 359 -16.27 20.49 -23.25
C ARG A 359 -15.08 21.45 -23.31
N ASP A 360 -15.16 22.47 -24.17
CA ASP A 360 -14.02 23.36 -24.45
C ASP A 360 -13.61 24.12 -23.18
N ARG A 361 -14.59 24.54 -22.39
CA ARG A 361 -14.34 25.19 -21.11
C ARG A 361 -13.68 24.26 -20.09
N PHE A 362 -14.08 22.99 -20.11
CA PHE A 362 -13.43 21.98 -19.27
C PHE A 362 -11.99 21.68 -19.72
N GLU A 363 -11.73 21.66 -21.02
CA GLU A 363 -10.37 21.49 -21.57
C GLU A 363 -9.47 22.67 -21.18
N MET A 364 -9.97 23.90 -21.22
CA MET A 364 -9.27 25.07 -20.70
C MET A 364 -8.96 24.94 -19.19
N LEU A 365 -9.91 24.43 -18.43
CA LEU A 365 -9.74 24.19 -16.99
C LEU A 365 -8.66 23.13 -16.73
N LEU A 366 -8.62 22.04 -17.51
CA LEU A 366 -7.58 21.02 -17.44
C LEU A 366 -6.18 21.61 -17.72
N ASN A 367 -6.07 22.57 -18.62
CA ASN A 367 -4.80 23.24 -18.93
C ASN A 367 -4.38 24.25 -17.86
N GLY A 368 -5.31 24.71 -17.04
CA GLY A 368 -5.09 25.62 -15.91
C GLY A 368 -5.02 24.93 -14.54
N THR A 369 -4.74 23.63 -14.49
CA THR A 369 -4.68 22.90 -13.21
C THR A 369 -3.61 23.44 -12.27
N ALA A 370 -3.95 23.51 -10.98
CA ALA A 370 -3.01 23.91 -9.94
C ALA A 370 -2.05 22.75 -9.62
N ASN A 371 -0.79 23.07 -9.37
CA ASN A 371 0.12 22.09 -8.76
C ASN A 371 -0.26 21.87 -7.28
N PRO A 372 0.22 20.79 -6.63
CA PRO A 372 -0.13 20.47 -5.24
C PRO A 372 0.13 21.62 -4.26
N THR A 373 1.25 22.32 -4.41
CA THR A 373 1.63 23.47 -3.57
C THR A 373 0.63 24.62 -3.71
N GLU A 374 0.25 24.95 -4.94
CA GLU A 374 -0.74 26.01 -5.19
C GLU A 374 -2.12 25.67 -4.63
N PHE A 375 -2.54 24.40 -4.74
CA PHE A 375 -3.79 23.92 -4.14
C PHE A 375 -3.76 24.09 -2.62
N GLN A 376 -2.67 23.67 -1.96
CA GLN A 376 -2.51 23.81 -0.51
C GLN A 376 -2.50 25.28 -0.06
N LEU A 377 -1.80 26.16 -0.80
CA LEU A 377 -1.78 27.59 -0.50
C LEU A 377 -3.15 28.25 -0.65
N LYS A 378 -3.91 27.93 -1.71
CA LYS A 378 -5.29 28.42 -1.87
C LYS A 378 -6.19 27.97 -0.71
N LYS A 379 -6.05 26.71 -0.28
CA LYS A 379 -6.80 26.16 0.86
C LYS A 379 -6.41 26.86 2.17
N ALA A 380 -5.11 27.04 2.42
CA ALA A 380 -4.63 27.77 3.60
C ALA A 380 -5.18 29.19 3.62
N LYS A 381 -5.12 29.91 2.50
CA LYS A 381 -5.65 31.28 2.37
C LYS A 381 -7.14 31.37 2.75
N ALA A 382 -7.95 30.37 2.34
CA ALA A 382 -9.40 30.37 2.61
C ALA A 382 -9.77 30.22 4.10
N LYS A 383 -8.83 29.79 4.96
CA LYS A 383 -9.06 29.62 6.40
C LYS A 383 -8.97 30.92 7.20
N TYR A 384 -8.28 31.94 6.68
CA TYR A 384 -7.89 33.12 7.44
C TYR A 384 -8.48 34.41 6.85
N ASP A 385 -8.90 35.33 7.73
CA ASP A 385 -9.28 36.69 7.31
C ASP A 385 -8.02 37.56 7.14
N LEU A 386 -7.64 37.79 5.89
CA LEU A 386 -6.45 38.60 5.55
C LEU A 386 -6.63 40.09 5.82
N ARG A 387 -7.79 40.56 6.27
CA ARG A 387 -7.99 41.95 6.71
C ARG A 387 -7.42 42.19 8.12
N SER A 388 -7.35 41.11 8.93
CA SER A 388 -6.76 41.18 10.27
C SER A 388 -5.28 40.82 10.24
N ASP A 389 -4.48 41.46 11.11
CA ASP A 389 -3.06 41.16 11.25
C ASP A 389 -2.82 39.73 11.70
N ASP A 390 -3.62 39.22 12.65
CA ASP A 390 -3.53 37.85 13.14
C ASP A 390 -3.84 36.83 12.02
N GLY A 391 -4.84 37.10 11.19
CA GLY A 391 -5.18 36.28 10.04
C GLY A 391 -4.05 36.24 9.00
N ARG A 392 -3.45 37.40 8.68
CA ARG A 392 -2.30 37.49 7.78
C ARG A 392 -1.10 36.71 8.31
N LEU A 393 -0.75 36.88 9.59
CA LEU A 393 0.37 36.18 10.21
C LEU A 393 0.13 34.67 10.29
N SER A 394 -1.09 34.24 10.56
CA SER A 394 -1.45 32.82 10.61
C SER A 394 -1.41 32.17 9.23
N TYR A 395 -1.90 32.88 8.19
CA TYR A 395 -1.78 32.44 6.81
C TYR A 395 -0.32 32.32 6.37
N ILE A 396 0.52 33.33 6.64
CA ILE A 396 1.95 33.29 6.31
C ILE A 396 2.64 32.10 6.98
N ARG A 397 2.33 31.82 8.24
CA ARG A 397 2.92 30.70 8.97
C ARG A 397 2.57 29.36 8.33
N GLU A 398 1.28 29.11 8.03
CA GLU A 398 0.85 27.90 7.34
C GLU A 398 1.43 27.81 5.92
N ALA A 399 1.48 28.92 5.19
CA ALA A 399 2.08 28.97 3.85
C ALA A 399 3.58 28.67 3.87
N ILE A 400 4.33 29.14 4.87
CA ILE A 400 5.75 28.81 5.05
C ILE A 400 5.94 27.31 5.29
N ASP A 401 5.10 26.69 6.12
CA ASP A 401 5.16 25.25 6.37
C ASP A 401 4.93 24.46 5.07
N ILE A 402 3.96 24.84 4.24
CA ILE A 402 3.71 24.25 2.92
C ILE A 402 4.94 24.42 2.00
N LEU A 403 5.50 25.63 1.91
CA LEU A 403 6.59 25.94 1.00
C LEU A 403 7.96 25.41 1.44
N THR A 404 8.11 24.99 2.68
CA THR A 404 9.34 24.38 3.20
C THR A 404 9.36 22.84 3.06
N GLN A 405 8.31 22.24 2.53
CA GLN A 405 8.30 20.82 2.16
C GLN A 405 9.38 20.50 1.10
N ARG A 406 9.89 19.24 1.11
CA ARG A 406 11.08 18.86 0.29
C ARG A 406 10.89 18.95 -1.22
N ASP A 407 9.67 18.80 -1.70
CA ASP A 407 9.29 18.78 -3.11
C ASP A 407 9.13 20.17 -3.74
N VAL A 408 9.22 21.25 -2.95
CA VAL A 408 9.16 22.63 -3.47
C VAL A 408 10.57 23.16 -3.76
N SER A 409 10.86 23.43 -5.04
CA SER A 409 12.18 23.93 -5.46
C SER A 409 12.50 25.33 -4.87
N PRO A 410 13.79 25.68 -4.68
CA PRO A 410 14.18 27.01 -4.20
C PRO A 410 13.62 28.16 -5.05
N THR A 411 13.61 27.99 -6.38
CA THR A 411 13.05 29.00 -7.31
C THR A 411 11.54 29.16 -7.12
N ALA A 412 10.81 28.05 -6.95
CA ALA A 412 9.37 28.10 -6.70
C ALA A 412 9.09 28.78 -5.35
N ARG A 413 9.90 28.52 -4.32
CA ARG A 413 9.80 29.20 -3.01
C ARG A 413 9.94 30.72 -3.15
N ASP A 414 10.87 31.19 -3.97
CA ASP A 414 11.07 32.61 -4.20
C ASP A 414 9.86 33.26 -4.90
N VAL A 415 9.30 32.60 -5.92
CA VAL A 415 8.09 33.06 -6.62
C VAL A 415 6.90 33.15 -5.68
N TYR A 416 6.66 32.06 -4.90
CA TYR A 416 5.54 32.04 -3.94
C TYR A 416 5.73 33.03 -2.79
N ALA A 417 6.96 33.30 -2.35
CA ALA A 417 7.24 34.33 -1.34
C ALA A 417 6.88 35.73 -1.86
N GLY A 418 7.15 36.03 -3.15
CA GLY A 418 6.69 37.28 -3.78
C GLY A 418 5.17 37.39 -3.76
N ARG A 419 4.46 36.33 -4.18
CA ARG A 419 3.00 36.33 -4.17
C ARG A 419 2.41 36.47 -2.75
N LEU A 420 2.99 35.82 -1.75
CA LEU A 420 2.58 36.00 -0.35
C LEU A 420 2.79 37.42 0.13
N ALA A 421 3.88 38.08 -0.27
CA ALA A 421 4.13 39.48 0.03
C ALA A 421 3.04 40.40 -0.55
N ASP A 422 2.66 40.19 -1.81
CA ASP A 422 1.60 40.95 -2.49
C ASP A 422 0.23 40.73 -1.84
N GLU A 423 -0.07 39.49 -1.42
CA GLU A 423 -1.36 39.10 -0.81
C GLU A 423 -1.52 39.60 0.63
N THR A 424 -0.42 39.72 1.39
CA THR A 424 -0.46 39.99 2.84
C THR A 424 0.08 41.37 3.22
N GLY A 425 0.75 42.05 2.30
CA GLY A 425 1.44 43.33 2.57
C GLY A 425 2.73 43.20 3.41
N VAL A 426 3.20 41.96 3.66
CA VAL A 426 4.43 41.71 4.40
C VAL A 426 5.63 41.69 3.45
N ALA A 427 6.73 42.30 3.83
CA ALA A 427 7.93 42.37 2.98
C ALA A 427 8.43 40.96 2.60
N LYS A 428 8.65 40.70 1.29
CA LYS A 428 9.15 39.42 0.75
C LYS A 428 10.40 38.94 1.51
N GLN A 429 11.30 39.84 1.87
CA GLN A 429 12.53 39.52 2.59
C GLN A 429 12.25 38.89 3.98
N ALA A 430 11.24 39.37 4.69
CA ALA A 430 10.82 38.81 5.99
C ALA A 430 10.27 37.39 5.82
N ILE A 431 9.45 37.16 4.79
CA ILE A 431 8.90 35.82 4.47
C ILE A 431 10.03 34.84 4.12
N LEU A 432 10.97 35.24 3.24
CA LEU A 432 12.12 34.42 2.86
C LEU A 432 13.03 34.08 4.06
N SER A 433 13.26 35.06 4.97
CA SER A 433 14.04 34.83 6.18
C SER A 433 13.38 33.78 7.09
N GLN A 434 12.05 33.85 7.27
CA GLN A 434 11.30 32.85 8.05
C GLN A 434 11.30 31.47 7.34
N MET A 435 11.18 31.43 6.02
CA MET A 435 11.27 30.17 5.25
C MET A 435 12.63 29.51 5.40
N GLN A 436 13.74 30.29 5.38
CA GLN A 436 15.09 29.77 5.62
C GLN A 436 15.24 29.19 7.05
N GLY A 437 14.68 29.91 8.04
CA GLY A 437 14.64 29.43 9.43
C GLY A 437 13.87 28.11 9.58
N ALA A 438 12.68 28.03 8.98
CA ALA A 438 11.83 26.83 8.97
C ALA A 438 12.50 25.65 8.24
N ALA A 439 13.11 25.90 7.07
CA ALA A 439 13.84 24.88 6.33
C ALA A 439 15.02 24.31 7.13
N ARG A 440 15.83 25.17 7.76
CA ARG A 440 16.93 24.75 8.65
C ARG A 440 16.42 23.94 9.87
N ALA A 441 15.26 24.33 10.42
CA ALA A 441 14.63 23.58 11.52
C ALA A 441 14.10 22.22 11.04
N ALA A 442 13.52 22.14 9.85
CA ALA A 442 13.07 20.90 9.22
C ALA A 442 14.26 19.97 8.92
N ASP A 443 15.34 20.49 8.34
CA ASP A 443 16.59 19.76 8.07
C ASP A 443 17.21 19.21 9.35
N ARG A 444 17.25 20.02 10.44
CA ARG A 444 17.72 19.57 11.76
C ARG A 444 16.82 18.48 12.34
N ARG A 445 15.50 18.57 12.16
CA ARG A 445 14.56 17.52 12.61
C ARG A 445 14.73 16.24 11.79
N SER A 446 14.87 16.34 10.45
CA SER A 446 15.09 15.19 9.58
C SER A 446 16.47 14.57 9.86
N TYR A 447 17.53 15.38 9.99
CA TYR A 447 18.85 14.90 10.37
C TYR A 447 18.86 14.21 11.73
N ARG A 448 18.14 14.77 12.73
CA ARG A 448 17.97 14.10 14.03
C ARG A 448 17.12 12.81 13.91
N LYS A 449 16.14 12.78 13.04
CA LYS A 449 15.34 11.59 12.76
C LYS A 449 16.19 10.55 12.01
N GLU A 450 16.92 10.96 11.02
CA GLU A 450 17.84 10.13 10.22
C GLU A 450 19.03 9.64 11.06
N GLN A 451 19.60 10.48 11.91
CA GLN A 451 20.57 10.09 12.94
C GLN A 451 19.95 9.11 13.95
N ARG A 452 18.70 9.31 14.38
CA ARG A 452 17.99 8.35 15.22
C ARG A 452 17.67 7.05 14.49
N GLU A 453 17.44 7.09 13.19
CA GLU A 453 17.24 5.91 12.35
C GLU A 453 18.58 5.25 12.00
N LEU A 454 19.63 6.01 11.72
CA LEU A 454 21.01 5.52 11.53
C LEU A 454 21.62 4.95 12.81
N THR A 455 21.35 5.55 13.99
CA THR A 455 21.72 4.95 15.29
C THR A 455 20.87 3.73 15.64
N LYS A 456 19.75 3.48 14.96
CA LYS A 456 19.04 2.18 14.99
C LYS A 456 19.68 1.12 14.10
N THR A 457 20.56 1.52 13.18
CA THR A 457 21.27 0.66 12.22
C THR A 457 22.76 0.47 12.57
N ASP A 458 23.12 0.52 13.86
CA ASP A 458 24.49 0.30 14.31
C ASP A 458 25.01 -1.08 13.89
N ASN A 459 26.19 -1.12 13.27
CA ASN A 459 26.93 -2.33 12.97
C ASN A 459 27.24 -3.12 14.26
N ALA A 460 27.45 -4.44 14.16
CA ALA A 460 27.73 -5.29 15.33
C ALA A 460 28.92 -4.80 16.19
N ALA A 461 29.88 -4.09 15.59
CA ALA A 461 31.00 -3.47 16.30
C ALA A 461 30.56 -2.31 17.20
N ASP A 462 29.65 -1.45 16.69
CA ASP A 462 29.09 -0.33 17.49
C ASP A 462 28.12 -0.85 18.56
N ILE A 463 27.44 -1.98 18.30
CA ILE A 463 26.62 -2.68 19.27
C ILE A 463 27.47 -3.18 20.46
N ARG A 464 28.65 -3.78 20.19
CA ARG A 464 29.58 -4.20 21.24
C ARG A 464 30.03 -3.03 22.12
N LEU A 465 30.28 -1.84 21.53
CA LEU A 465 30.64 -0.61 22.27
C LEU A 465 29.45 -0.04 23.06
N SER A 466 28.21 -0.10 22.55
CA SER A 466 27.02 0.38 23.24
C SER A 466 26.60 -0.52 24.43
N TYR A 467 26.94 -1.80 24.40
CA TYR A 467 26.67 -2.76 25.50
C TYR A 467 27.52 -2.49 26.75
N THR A 468 28.64 -1.83 26.58
CA THR A 468 29.55 -1.51 27.72
C THR A 468 29.15 -0.22 28.45
N GLN A 469 28.21 0.60 27.92
CA GLN A 469 27.86 1.93 28.48
C GLN A 469 26.43 2.07 29.00
N GLY A 470 25.78 1.05 29.54
CA GLY A 470 24.62 1.17 30.45
C GLY A 470 23.36 1.90 29.94
N GLY A 471 23.06 1.90 28.61
CA GLY A 471 21.88 2.55 28.04
C GLY A 471 20.58 1.75 28.23
N ASP A 472 19.45 2.45 28.30
CA ASP A 472 18.06 2.01 28.57
C ASP A 472 17.72 0.54 28.26
N ASN A 473 17.30 -0.20 29.27
CA ASN A 473 17.07 -1.65 29.23
C ASN A 473 16.11 -2.11 28.11
N ALA A 474 15.06 -1.35 27.77
CA ALA A 474 14.09 -1.72 26.74
C ALA A 474 14.65 -1.57 25.32
N LEU A 475 15.45 -0.53 25.04
CA LEU A 475 16.08 -0.31 23.74
C LEU A 475 17.18 -1.37 23.50
N GLY A 476 17.88 -1.75 24.56
CA GLY A 476 18.89 -2.82 24.55
C GLY A 476 18.28 -4.19 24.21
N ALA A 477 17.09 -4.52 24.76
CA ALA A 477 16.38 -5.75 24.48
C ALA A 477 15.85 -5.84 23.03
N ALA A 478 15.30 -4.75 22.50
CA ALA A 478 14.84 -4.69 21.11
C ALA A 478 16.02 -4.94 20.13
N LYS A 479 17.16 -4.29 20.37
CA LYS A 479 18.39 -4.53 19.58
C LYS A 479 18.88 -5.98 19.71
N ALA A 480 18.89 -6.54 20.90
CA ALA A 480 19.32 -7.91 21.14
C ALA A 480 18.41 -8.94 20.44
N GLY A 481 17.09 -8.75 20.49
CA GLY A 481 16.13 -9.61 19.77
C GLY A 481 16.35 -9.61 18.26
N ARG A 482 16.57 -8.45 17.66
CA ARG A 482 16.85 -8.31 16.23
C ARG A 482 18.15 -9.03 15.82
N GLN A 483 19.23 -8.85 16.60
CA GLN A 483 20.51 -9.50 16.34
C GLN A 483 20.46 -11.01 16.56
N LEU A 484 19.65 -11.46 17.52
CA LEU A 484 19.40 -12.89 17.73
C LEU A 484 18.74 -13.52 16.52
N VAL A 485 17.72 -12.86 15.92
CA VAL A 485 17.11 -13.35 14.67
C VAL A 485 18.14 -13.43 13.55
N ALA A 486 18.99 -12.40 13.38
CA ALA A 486 20.04 -12.43 12.38
C ALA A 486 21.03 -13.59 12.60
N ALA A 487 21.42 -13.86 13.85
CA ALA A 487 22.32 -14.96 14.20
C ALA A 487 21.70 -16.33 13.92
N LEU A 488 20.41 -16.54 14.25
CA LEU A 488 19.70 -17.80 13.98
C LEU A 488 19.51 -18.06 12.48
N LEU A 489 19.37 -17.01 11.68
CA LEU A 489 19.26 -17.13 10.23
C LEU A 489 20.61 -17.45 9.56
N GLN A 490 21.73 -16.96 10.13
CA GLN A 490 23.07 -17.27 9.65
C GLN A 490 23.55 -18.66 10.07
N ASN A 491 23.22 -19.06 11.31
CA ASN A 491 23.65 -20.30 11.92
C ASN A 491 22.43 -21.09 12.46
N PRO A 492 21.71 -21.83 11.60
CA PRO A 492 20.54 -22.60 12.02
C PRO A 492 20.81 -23.62 13.15
N ASP A 493 22.04 -24.11 13.27
CA ASP A 493 22.45 -25.06 14.32
C ASP A 493 22.34 -24.45 15.74
N GLU A 494 22.36 -23.12 15.86
CA GLU A 494 22.18 -22.42 17.13
C GLU A 494 20.72 -22.46 17.65
N ILE A 495 19.75 -22.83 16.79
CA ILE A 495 18.32 -22.88 17.18
C ILE A 495 18.10 -23.85 18.33
N ALA A 496 18.71 -25.04 18.26
CA ALA A 496 18.60 -26.06 19.32
C ALA A 496 19.19 -25.58 20.65
N TYR A 497 20.23 -24.73 20.62
CA TYR A 497 20.86 -24.14 21.80
C TYR A 497 20.05 -22.99 22.39
N VAL A 498 19.48 -22.14 21.55
CA VAL A 498 18.74 -20.93 21.96
C VAL A 498 17.36 -21.26 22.50
N ARG A 499 16.65 -22.21 21.87
CA ARG A 499 15.24 -22.54 22.16
C ARG A 499 14.94 -22.82 23.63
N PRO A 500 15.73 -23.64 24.38
CA PRO A 500 15.46 -23.90 25.80
C PRO A 500 15.80 -22.72 26.71
N LYS A 501 16.57 -21.73 26.23
CA LYS A 501 17.07 -20.59 27.01
C LYS A 501 16.29 -19.31 26.78
N LEU A 502 15.51 -19.19 25.69
CA LEU A 502 14.78 -17.99 25.29
C LEU A 502 13.30 -18.11 25.63
N ASP A 503 12.82 -17.25 26.52
CA ASP A 503 11.39 -16.97 26.63
C ASP A 503 11.00 -15.89 25.62
N LEU A 504 10.06 -16.19 24.73
CA LEU A 504 9.58 -15.25 23.71
C LEU A 504 8.96 -13.98 24.30
N GLY A 505 8.48 -14.04 25.55
CA GLY A 505 7.99 -12.87 26.29
C GLY A 505 9.06 -11.82 26.57
N TRP A 506 10.35 -12.17 26.54
CA TRP A 506 11.46 -11.21 26.70
C TRP A 506 11.71 -10.35 25.47
N ILE A 507 11.18 -10.74 24.29
CA ILE A 507 11.32 -10.00 23.05
C ILE A 507 10.23 -8.92 23.01
N PRO A 508 10.56 -7.63 23.04
CA PRO A 508 9.57 -6.55 23.13
C PRO A 508 8.82 -6.31 21.81
N GLU A 509 9.42 -6.62 20.67
CA GLU A 509 8.87 -6.35 19.35
C GLU A 509 8.08 -7.54 18.83
N ASP A 510 6.80 -7.33 18.44
CA ASP A 510 5.91 -8.39 17.95
C ASP A 510 6.42 -9.04 16.66
N GLU A 511 6.96 -8.25 15.73
CA GLU A 511 7.54 -8.75 14.49
C GLU A 511 8.73 -9.69 14.73
N ILE A 512 9.61 -9.33 15.65
CA ILE A 512 10.78 -10.16 15.99
C ILE A 512 10.35 -11.44 16.70
N ARG A 513 9.32 -11.36 17.55
CA ARG A 513 8.74 -12.52 18.22
C ARG A 513 8.13 -13.50 17.23
N GLN A 514 7.38 -12.99 16.24
CA GLN A 514 6.80 -13.79 15.14
C GLN A 514 7.91 -14.42 14.29
N ALA A 515 8.98 -13.67 13.98
CA ALA A 515 10.11 -14.20 13.23
C ALA A 515 10.76 -15.40 13.94
N VAL A 516 11.01 -15.30 15.25
CA VAL A 516 11.58 -16.42 16.03
C VAL A 516 10.63 -17.62 16.06
N GLN A 517 9.31 -17.42 16.20
CA GLN A 517 8.32 -18.49 16.14
C GLN A 517 8.34 -19.23 14.80
N VAL A 518 8.46 -18.48 13.69
CA VAL A 518 8.54 -19.08 12.36
C VAL A 518 9.88 -19.81 12.17
N ILE A 519 10.99 -19.27 12.65
CA ILE A 519 12.31 -19.93 12.63
C ILE A 519 12.22 -21.28 13.39
N TYR A 520 11.60 -21.33 14.55
CA TYR A 520 11.41 -22.56 15.30
C TYR A 520 10.52 -23.56 14.58
N ARG A 521 9.45 -23.08 13.93
CA ARG A 521 8.58 -23.94 13.08
C ARG A 521 9.36 -24.53 11.91
N CYS A 522 10.20 -23.73 11.24
CA CYS A 522 11.03 -24.23 10.15
C CYS A 522 11.98 -25.32 10.64
N ALA A 523 12.59 -25.16 11.80
CA ALA A 523 13.45 -26.20 12.38
C ALA A 523 12.68 -27.48 12.71
N ASP A 524 11.47 -27.39 13.29
CA ASP A 524 10.62 -28.55 13.62
C ASP A 524 10.17 -29.31 12.36
N GLN A 525 9.93 -28.60 11.26
CA GLN A 525 9.46 -29.16 9.98
C GLN A 525 10.61 -29.45 8.98
N GLN A 526 11.84 -29.27 9.40
CA GLN A 526 13.05 -29.40 8.55
C GLN A 526 12.98 -28.57 7.26
N LEU A 527 12.34 -27.38 7.32
CA LEU A 527 12.25 -26.45 6.21
C LEU A 527 13.50 -25.57 6.15
N PRO A 528 13.99 -25.24 4.94
CA PRO A 528 15.16 -24.37 4.80
C PRO A 528 14.83 -22.94 5.26
N LEU A 529 15.72 -22.31 6.03
CA LEU A 529 15.62 -20.92 6.46
C LEU A 529 16.13 -19.95 5.38
N ASN A 530 15.41 -19.89 4.26
CA ASN A 530 15.72 -19.01 3.15
C ASN A 530 14.60 -17.99 2.90
N ALA A 531 14.86 -16.98 2.06
CA ALA A 531 13.92 -15.90 1.77
C ALA A 531 12.58 -16.43 1.22
N THR A 532 12.60 -17.51 0.43
CA THR A 532 11.39 -18.13 -0.14
C THR A 532 10.50 -18.72 0.93
N THR A 533 11.05 -19.53 1.83
CA THR A 533 10.30 -20.16 2.94
C THR A 533 9.78 -19.10 3.91
N LEU A 534 10.62 -18.14 4.30
CA LEU A 534 10.24 -17.07 5.23
C LEU A 534 9.18 -16.15 4.63
N GLY A 535 9.26 -15.84 3.33
CA GLY A 535 8.27 -15.01 2.61
C GLY A 535 6.89 -15.66 2.48
N GLN A 536 6.79 -16.99 2.62
CA GLN A 536 5.51 -17.71 2.65
C GLN A 536 4.88 -17.77 4.04
N LEU A 537 5.70 -17.78 5.08
CA LEU A 537 5.27 -18.02 6.46
C LEU A 537 5.12 -16.74 7.28
N LEU A 538 5.78 -15.64 6.88
CA LEU A 538 5.72 -14.33 7.52
C LEU A 538 4.78 -13.39 6.76
N ASP A 539 4.16 -12.46 7.49
CA ASP A 539 3.47 -11.32 6.87
C ASP A 539 4.49 -10.36 6.21
N GLU A 540 4.01 -9.47 5.33
CA GLU A 540 4.88 -8.60 4.53
C GLU A 540 5.77 -7.68 5.38
N LYS A 541 5.27 -7.19 6.51
CA LYS A 541 6.00 -6.29 7.42
C LYS A 541 7.11 -7.04 8.15
N THR A 542 6.78 -8.18 8.73
CA THR A 542 7.73 -9.05 9.45
C THR A 542 8.80 -9.58 8.49
N PHE A 543 8.40 -10.00 7.28
CA PHE A 543 9.34 -10.46 6.26
C PHE A 543 10.31 -9.35 5.82
N SER A 544 9.82 -8.11 5.63
CA SER A 544 10.67 -6.96 5.30
C SER A 544 11.69 -6.70 6.41
N THR A 545 11.28 -6.76 7.69
CA THR A 545 12.16 -6.60 8.84
C THR A 545 13.25 -7.68 8.90
N VAL A 546 12.87 -8.94 8.69
CA VAL A 546 13.82 -10.08 8.67
C VAL A 546 14.82 -9.96 7.51
N SER A 547 14.35 -9.59 6.32
CA SER A 547 15.21 -9.39 5.15
C SER A 547 16.19 -8.23 5.35
N GLN A 548 15.75 -7.15 6.02
CA GLN A 548 16.63 -6.05 6.42
C GLN A 548 17.73 -6.52 7.36
N LEU A 549 17.39 -7.32 8.38
CA LEU A 549 18.36 -7.84 9.33
C LEU A 549 19.38 -8.75 8.65
N GLN A 550 18.97 -9.59 7.71
CA GLN A 550 19.88 -10.41 6.89
C GLN A 550 20.81 -9.53 6.05
N ALA A 551 20.28 -8.52 5.37
CA ALA A 551 21.06 -7.62 4.53
C ALA A 551 22.11 -6.83 5.34
N MET A 552 21.74 -6.31 6.50
CA MET A 552 22.61 -5.51 7.37
C MET A 552 23.73 -6.33 8.03
N ASN A 553 23.49 -7.61 8.27
CA ASN A 553 24.46 -8.51 8.91
C ASN A 553 25.15 -9.44 7.92
N HIS A 554 24.99 -9.24 6.60
CA HIS A 554 25.51 -10.13 5.55
C HIS A 554 27.02 -10.36 5.65
N ASP A 555 27.80 -9.33 5.95
CA ASP A 555 29.27 -9.37 6.04
C ASP A 555 29.79 -9.66 7.45
N ILE A 556 28.90 -9.84 8.44
CA ILE A 556 29.23 -10.04 9.84
C ILE A 556 29.03 -11.52 10.17
N ARG A 557 30.09 -12.20 10.60
CA ARG A 557 29.97 -13.56 11.14
C ARG A 557 29.62 -13.49 12.63
N LEU A 558 28.38 -13.82 12.95
CA LEU A 558 27.91 -13.91 14.33
C LEU A 558 28.31 -15.26 14.93
N GLN A 559 28.91 -15.22 16.12
CA GLN A 559 29.42 -16.39 16.84
C GLN A 559 28.52 -16.71 18.06
N ARG A 560 28.72 -17.90 18.65
CA ARG A 560 27.99 -18.33 19.86
C ARG A 560 28.11 -17.33 21.03
N GLN A 561 29.26 -16.72 21.20
CA GLN A 561 29.44 -15.68 22.22
C GLN A 561 28.54 -14.48 22.01
N ASP A 562 28.25 -14.09 20.78
CA ASP A 562 27.32 -13.03 20.45
C ASP A 562 25.87 -13.46 20.79
N VAL A 563 25.52 -14.72 20.52
CA VAL A 563 24.21 -15.30 20.87
C VAL A 563 23.99 -15.31 22.39
N ASP A 564 24.99 -15.73 23.19
CA ASP A 564 24.91 -15.71 24.66
C ASP A 564 24.71 -14.29 25.18
N MET A 565 25.45 -13.33 24.64
CA MET A 565 25.28 -11.91 24.99
C MET A 565 23.86 -11.38 24.69
N TYR A 566 23.26 -11.78 23.56
CA TYR A 566 21.89 -11.38 23.22
C TYR A 566 20.86 -12.02 24.14
N LEU A 567 21.04 -13.30 24.50
CA LEU A 567 20.20 -14.01 25.48
C LEU A 567 20.24 -13.37 26.85
N ASP A 568 21.44 -13.09 27.38
CA ASP A 568 21.63 -12.41 28.66
C ASP A 568 20.95 -11.03 28.67
N ARG A 569 21.03 -10.30 27.56
CA ARG A 569 20.41 -8.97 27.47
C ARG A 569 18.88 -9.06 27.46
N LEU A 570 18.32 -10.04 26.73
CA LEU A 570 16.89 -10.29 26.73
C LEU A 570 16.39 -10.73 28.12
N GLN A 571 17.11 -11.61 28.78
CA GLN A 571 16.77 -12.09 30.11
C GLN A 571 16.79 -10.97 31.17
N ASN A 572 17.76 -10.06 31.08
CA ASN A 572 17.91 -8.93 32.02
C ASN A 572 16.94 -7.77 31.76
N ALA A 573 16.21 -7.79 30.66
CA ALA A 573 15.22 -6.78 30.28
C ALA A 573 13.79 -7.13 30.70
N LYS A 574 13.58 -8.07 31.62
CA LYS A 574 12.25 -8.45 32.13
C LYS A 574 11.44 -7.22 32.53
N PRO A 575 10.14 -7.18 32.22
CA PRO A 575 9.27 -6.12 32.68
C PRO A 575 9.32 -6.00 34.20
N LEU A 576 9.42 -4.77 34.68
CA LEU A 576 9.52 -4.49 36.12
C LEU A 576 8.39 -5.17 36.92
N ALA A 577 7.20 -5.27 36.31
CA ALA A 577 6.04 -5.93 36.88
C ALA A 577 6.20 -7.44 37.12
N GLU A 578 7.01 -8.15 36.32
CA GLU A 578 7.31 -9.58 36.54
C GLU A 578 8.44 -9.77 37.55
N THR A 579 9.39 -8.86 37.62
CA THR A 579 10.52 -8.91 38.57
C THR A 579 10.06 -8.68 40.01
N VAL A 580 8.98 -7.90 40.20
CA VAL A 580 8.41 -7.60 41.54
C VAL A 580 7.25 -8.53 41.92
N LYS A 581 6.80 -9.38 41.04
CA LYS A 581 5.69 -10.32 41.29
C LYS A 581 6.13 -11.44 42.21
N GLY A 582 5.74 -11.33 43.49
CA GLY A 582 6.09 -12.30 44.53
C GLY A 582 7.12 -11.81 45.52
N MET A 583 7.63 -10.59 45.42
CA MET A 583 8.50 -9.96 46.41
C MET A 583 7.67 -9.45 47.59
N SER A 584 8.19 -9.64 48.81
CA SER A 584 7.65 -9.02 50.02
C SER A 584 7.91 -7.51 50.04
N ASP A 585 7.16 -6.74 50.83
CA ASP A 585 7.31 -5.29 50.97
C ASP A 585 8.73 -4.84 51.34
N GLY A 586 9.48 -5.67 52.09
CA GLY A 586 10.88 -5.42 52.41
C GLY A 586 11.82 -5.58 51.22
N GLU A 587 11.63 -6.67 50.44
CA GLU A 587 12.40 -6.94 49.22
C GLU A 587 12.12 -5.91 48.10
N LEU A 588 10.89 -5.41 48.02
CA LEU A 588 10.50 -4.32 47.13
C LEU A 588 11.21 -3.01 47.46
N THR A 589 11.29 -2.68 48.76
CA THR A 589 11.96 -1.48 49.24
C THR A 589 13.46 -1.51 48.95
N ASP A 590 14.11 -2.66 49.19
CA ASP A 590 15.54 -2.86 48.88
C ASP A 590 15.81 -2.87 47.38
N PHE A 591 14.90 -3.46 46.58
CA PHE A 591 15.01 -3.47 45.13
C PHE A 591 14.93 -2.05 44.52
N PHE A 592 13.97 -1.22 44.96
CA PHE A 592 13.86 0.16 44.49
C PHE A 592 14.98 1.07 45.01
N ALA A 593 15.48 0.84 46.25
CA ALA A 593 16.63 1.54 46.78
C ALA A 593 17.92 1.26 45.99
N ASN A 594 18.13 0.01 45.56
CA ASN A 594 19.27 -0.39 44.73
C ASN A 594 19.16 0.11 43.29
N LEU A 595 17.95 0.20 42.71
CA LEU A 595 17.69 0.84 41.41
C LEU A 595 18.00 2.34 41.44
N GLY A 596 17.69 3.02 42.57
CA GLY A 596 18.02 4.44 42.79
C GLY A 596 19.53 4.69 42.90
N ARG A 597 20.26 3.80 43.55
CA ARG A 597 21.73 3.90 43.69
C ARG A 597 22.47 3.67 42.35
N LYS A 598 22.00 2.78 41.48
CA LYS A 598 22.56 2.57 40.12
C LYS A 598 22.33 3.75 39.17
N LYS A 599 21.33 4.60 39.40
CA LYS A 599 21.08 5.82 38.61
C LYS A 599 21.85 7.05 39.10
N GLY A 600 22.45 7.01 40.32
CA GLY A 600 23.11 8.16 40.97
C GLY A 600 24.63 8.17 40.92
N ALA A 601 25.31 7.15 40.42
CA ALA A 601 26.75 7.11 40.31
C ALA A 601 27.25 7.81 39.04
N ARG A 602 27.36 9.15 39.07
CA ARG A 602 28.34 9.87 38.23
C ARG A 602 29.74 9.58 38.81
N PRO A 603 30.77 9.30 38.00
CA PRO A 603 32.14 9.32 38.47
C PRO A 603 32.45 10.76 38.91
N ALA A 604 32.88 10.91 40.16
CA ALA A 604 33.42 12.15 40.65
C ALA A 604 34.76 12.45 39.96
N ASP A 605 34.94 13.71 39.64
CA ASP A 605 36.11 14.35 39.07
C ASP A 605 37.42 13.84 39.69
N ALA A 606 38.30 13.36 38.86
CA ALA A 606 39.72 13.26 39.10
C ALA A 606 40.41 14.37 38.31
N ASP A 607 40.41 15.57 38.85
CA ASP A 607 41.34 16.66 38.52
C ASP A 607 41.55 17.52 39.76
N ALA A 608 42.64 17.20 40.44
CA ALA A 608 43.42 18.16 41.24
C ALA A 608 44.79 17.52 41.48
N ASP A 609 45.80 18.30 41.03
CA ASP A 609 47.25 18.22 41.32
C ASP A 609 48.11 17.54 40.22
N GLU A 610 48.59 18.32 39.32
CA GLU A 610 49.90 18.93 39.01
C GLU A 610 49.92 19.53 37.59
#